data_7205a6e8435541c49b7111a6ebb38ff3
#
_entry.id   7205a6e8435541c49b7111a6ebb38ff3
#
_cell.length_a   1.000
_cell.length_b   1.000
_cell.length_c   1.000
_cell.angle_alpha   90.00
_cell.angle_beta   90.00
_cell.angle_gamma   90.00
#
_symmetry.space_group_name_H-M   'P 1'
#
loop_
_entity.id
_entity.type
_entity.pdbx_description
1 polymer ?
#
loop_
_entity_poly.entity_id
_entity_poly.type
_entity_poly.pdbx_seq_one_letter_code
_entity_poly.pdbx_strand_id
1 'polypeptide(L)'
;MEIVKKINLIDDEFSSAEANEILMDLYNKNINFNKIQNFSSQIRFGEDDEKALNRIAQLKESVSSIAEILEEAKAQNKKLKIKSFIEIEYED
;
A
#
# COMPACT_ATOMS: atom_id res chain seq x y z
N MET A 1 -5.03 11.50 -20.41
CA MET A 1 -3.81 11.47 -19.60
C MET A 1 -2.86 10.40 -20.13
N GLU A 2 -1.59 10.69 -20.19
CA GLU A 2 -0.62 9.81 -20.82
C GLU A 2 0.31 9.19 -19.77
N ILE A 3 0.47 7.85 -19.85
CA ILE A 3 1.39 7.14 -18.95
C ILE A 3 2.81 7.47 -19.38
N VAL A 4 3.59 8.08 -18.50
CA VAL A 4 4.97 8.45 -18.75
C VAL A 4 5.90 7.25 -18.57
N LYS A 5 5.65 6.46 -17.54
CA LYS A 5 6.50 5.33 -17.21
C LYS A 5 5.73 4.26 -16.44
N LYS A 6 6.05 3.01 -16.71
CA LYS A 6 5.59 1.86 -15.95
C LYS A 6 6.81 1.03 -15.56
N ILE A 7 7.02 0.84 -14.27
CA ILE A 7 8.23 0.21 -13.73
C ILE A 7 7.83 -0.92 -12.80
N ASN A 8 8.51 -2.05 -12.91
CA ASN A 8 8.32 -3.14 -11.93
C ASN A 8 8.90 -2.71 -10.59
N LEU A 9 8.12 -2.87 -9.53
CA LEU A 9 8.57 -2.65 -8.16
C LEU A 9 8.93 -3.98 -7.51
N ILE A 10 8.04 -4.96 -7.63
CA ILE A 10 8.24 -6.30 -7.09
C ILE A 10 7.91 -7.31 -8.19
N ASP A 11 8.75 -8.33 -8.33
CA ASP A 11 8.50 -9.42 -9.27
C ASP A 11 9.31 -10.63 -8.83
N ASP A 12 8.83 -11.33 -7.80
CA ASP A 12 9.58 -12.45 -7.23
C ASP A 12 8.66 -13.37 -6.43
N GLU A 13 9.23 -14.46 -5.92
CA GLU A 13 8.56 -15.40 -5.06
C GLU A 13 9.02 -15.21 -3.62
N PHE A 14 8.07 -15.29 -2.69
CA PHE A 14 8.32 -15.05 -1.28
C PHE A 14 7.63 -16.07 -0.42
N SER A 15 8.23 -16.38 0.74
CA SER A 15 7.51 -17.06 1.80
C SER A 15 6.46 -16.11 2.38
N SER A 16 5.52 -16.66 3.15
CA SER A 16 4.50 -15.79 3.80
C SER A 16 5.16 -14.77 4.73
N ALA A 17 6.22 -15.13 5.45
CA ALA A 17 6.94 -14.22 6.33
C ALA A 17 7.63 -13.10 5.57
N GLU A 18 8.33 -13.45 4.48
CA GLU A 18 8.99 -12.46 3.63
C GLU A 18 7.99 -11.51 2.97
N ALA A 19 6.89 -12.07 2.46
CA ALA A 19 5.83 -11.28 1.85
C ALA A 19 5.22 -10.30 2.86
N ASN A 20 4.98 -10.75 4.09
CA ASN A 20 4.47 -9.89 5.15
C ASN A 20 5.40 -8.70 5.40
N GLU A 21 6.70 -8.97 5.52
CA GLU A 21 7.68 -7.93 5.78
C GLU A 21 7.69 -6.87 4.68
N ILE A 22 7.79 -7.30 3.43
CA ILE A 22 7.88 -6.39 2.28
C ILE A 22 6.58 -5.60 2.09
N LEU A 23 5.43 -6.28 2.09
CA LEU A 23 4.15 -5.65 1.81
C LEU A 23 3.71 -4.73 2.94
N MET A 24 3.89 -5.14 4.19
CA MET A 24 3.50 -4.30 5.33
C MET A 24 4.36 -3.04 5.41
N ASP A 25 5.64 -3.13 5.09
CA ASP A 25 6.50 -1.95 5.06
C ASP A 25 6.00 -0.93 4.04
N LEU A 26 5.66 -1.37 2.83
CA LEU A 26 5.12 -0.50 1.79
C LEU A 26 3.80 0.16 2.20
N TYR A 27 2.87 -0.64 2.73
CA TYR A 27 1.56 -0.13 3.13
C TYR A 27 1.65 0.81 4.32
N ASN A 28 2.47 0.47 5.32
CA ASN A 28 2.64 1.31 6.50
C ASN A 28 3.25 2.67 6.16
N LYS A 29 4.22 2.72 5.27
CA LYS A 29 4.80 3.98 4.81
C LYS A 29 3.76 4.85 4.11
N ASN A 30 2.92 4.25 3.28
CA ASN A 30 1.86 4.94 2.57
C ASN A 30 0.78 5.46 3.53
N ILE A 31 0.39 4.63 4.50
CA ILE A 31 -0.57 5.02 5.53
C ILE A 31 -0.03 6.19 6.34
N ASN A 32 1.23 6.12 6.78
CA ASN A 32 1.86 7.18 7.56
C ASN A 32 1.94 8.49 6.77
N PHE A 33 2.27 8.41 5.49
CA PHE A 33 2.27 9.60 4.63
C PHE A 33 0.91 10.30 4.64
N ASN A 34 -0.17 9.54 4.49
CA ASN A 34 -1.51 10.10 4.48
C ASN A 34 -1.94 10.62 5.87
N LYS A 35 -1.48 9.99 6.95
CA LYS A 35 -1.71 10.50 8.31
C LYS A 35 -1.06 11.87 8.50
N ILE A 36 0.16 12.04 8.00
CA ILE A 36 0.88 13.31 8.06
C ILE A 36 0.14 14.38 7.25
N GLN A 37 -0.38 14.03 6.07
CA GLN A 37 -1.18 14.94 5.26
C GLN A 37 -2.41 15.42 6.02
N ASN A 38 -3.11 14.50 6.67
CA ASN A 38 -4.29 14.86 7.46
C ASN A 38 -3.94 15.76 8.65
N PHE A 39 -2.86 15.43 9.35
CA PHE A 39 -2.38 16.23 10.47
C PHE A 39 -2.04 17.65 10.03
N SER A 40 -1.36 17.80 8.91
CA SER A 40 -1.04 19.11 8.34
C SER A 40 -2.30 19.93 8.02
N SER A 41 -3.32 19.27 7.50
CA SER A 41 -4.59 19.91 7.21
C SER A 41 -5.27 20.42 8.47
N GLN A 42 -5.26 19.63 9.54
CA GLN A 42 -5.81 20.02 10.84
C GLN A 42 -5.10 21.25 11.40
N ILE A 43 -3.78 21.30 11.31
CA ILE A 43 -2.98 22.42 11.81
C ILE A 43 -3.23 23.69 10.99
N ARG A 44 -3.24 23.57 9.66
CA ARG A 44 -3.35 24.72 8.76
C ARG A 44 -4.76 25.27 8.65
N PHE A 45 -5.75 24.40 8.61
CA PHE A 45 -7.12 24.75 8.29
C PHE A 45 -8.13 24.42 9.38
N GLY A 46 -7.70 23.74 10.42
CA GLY A 46 -8.58 23.30 11.50
C GLY A 46 -9.57 22.22 11.11
N GLU A 47 -9.31 21.51 10.02
CA GLU A 47 -10.21 20.46 9.53
C GLU A 47 -9.45 19.30 8.92
N ASP A 48 -10.13 18.14 8.82
CA ASP A 48 -9.56 16.93 8.26
C ASP A 48 -9.38 17.03 6.75
N ASP A 49 -8.38 16.31 6.25
CA ASP A 49 -8.18 16.08 4.83
C ASP A 49 -8.96 14.80 4.46
N GLU A 50 -10.17 14.97 3.94
CA GLU A 50 -11.05 13.85 3.60
C GLU A 50 -10.42 12.88 2.59
N LYS A 51 -9.66 13.40 1.64
CA LYS A 51 -8.98 12.58 0.64
C LYS A 51 -7.95 11.68 1.31
N ALA A 52 -7.17 12.23 2.24
CA ALA A 52 -6.17 11.46 2.99
C ALA A 52 -6.83 10.40 3.87
N LEU A 53 -7.92 10.74 4.55
CA LEU A 53 -8.65 9.78 5.39
C LEU A 53 -9.23 8.64 4.57
N ASN A 54 -9.81 8.93 3.42
CA ASN A 54 -10.33 7.91 2.52
C ASN A 54 -9.23 6.99 2.02
N ARG A 55 -8.07 7.54 1.70
CA ARG A 55 -6.92 6.76 1.26
C ARG A 55 -6.43 5.83 2.35
N ILE A 56 -6.36 6.30 3.59
CA ILE A 56 -5.98 5.47 4.75
C ILE A 56 -6.94 4.29 4.88
N ALA A 57 -8.24 4.53 4.78
CA ALA A 57 -9.25 3.48 4.88
C ALA A 57 -9.06 2.42 3.80
N GLN A 58 -8.83 2.84 2.55
CA GLN A 58 -8.57 1.93 1.43
C GLN A 58 -7.31 1.09 1.65
N LEU A 59 -6.23 1.72 2.13
CA LEU A 59 -4.97 1.02 2.40
C LEU A 59 -5.13 -0.01 3.52
N LYS A 60 -5.85 0.34 4.59
CA LYS A 60 -6.11 -0.59 5.69
C LYS A 60 -6.95 -1.78 5.25
N GLU A 61 -7.92 -1.56 4.36
CA GLU A 61 -8.71 -2.65 3.80
C GLU A 61 -7.84 -3.58 2.96
N SER A 62 -6.94 -3.03 2.16
CA SER A 62 -5.98 -3.83 1.39
C SER A 62 -5.08 -4.66 2.31
N VAL A 63 -4.60 -4.07 3.40
CA VAL A 63 -3.78 -4.78 4.40
C VAL A 63 -4.54 -5.97 4.97
N SER A 64 -5.83 -5.80 5.30
CA SER A 64 -6.65 -6.89 5.83
C SER A 64 -6.79 -8.04 4.82
N SER A 65 -7.02 -7.71 3.55
CA SER A 65 -7.13 -8.71 2.49
C SER A 65 -5.82 -9.47 2.29
N ILE A 66 -4.71 -8.76 2.32
CA ILE A 66 -3.38 -9.37 2.20
C ILE A 66 -3.09 -10.29 3.37
N ALA A 67 -3.43 -9.85 4.60
CA ALA A 67 -3.20 -10.65 5.80
C ALA A 67 -3.91 -12.00 5.73
N GLU A 68 -5.12 -12.06 5.20
CA GLU A 68 -5.85 -13.31 5.02
C GLU A 68 -5.14 -14.25 4.04
N ILE A 69 -4.63 -13.72 2.93
CA ILE A 69 -3.89 -14.50 1.94
C ILE A 69 -2.60 -15.05 2.55
N LEU A 70 -1.89 -14.23 3.33
CA LEU A 70 -0.63 -14.64 3.97
C LEU A 70 -0.86 -15.75 4.98
N GLU A 71 -1.94 -15.67 5.78
CA GLU A 71 -2.29 -16.71 6.74
C GLU A 71 -2.61 -18.04 6.03
N GLU A 72 -3.35 -17.97 4.95
CA GLU A 72 -3.68 -19.16 4.17
C GLU A 72 -2.45 -19.79 3.54
N ALA A 73 -1.56 -18.99 2.98
CA ALA A 73 -0.31 -19.47 2.41
C ALA A 73 0.57 -20.15 3.46
N LYS A 74 0.62 -19.57 4.67
CA LYS A 74 1.36 -20.14 5.79
C LYS A 74 0.77 -21.49 6.19
N ALA A 75 -0.54 -21.58 6.32
CA ALA A 75 -1.23 -22.82 6.70
C ALA A 75 -1.02 -23.94 5.67
N GLN A 76 -0.94 -23.59 4.39
CA GLN A 76 -0.72 -24.54 3.31
C GLN A 76 0.74 -24.76 2.97
N ASN A 77 1.65 -24.06 3.66
CA ASN A 77 3.10 -24.11 3.41
C ASN A 77 3.43 -23.81 1.94
N LYS A 78 2.80 -22.79 1.39
CA LYS A 78 2.99 -22.35 0.02
C LYS A 78 3.74 -21.03 -0.06
N LYS A 79 4.55 -20.88 -1.11
CA LYS A 79 5.18 -19.61 -1.46
C LYS A 79 4.21 -18.77 -2.26
N LEU A 80 4.43 -17.45 -2.27
CA LEU A 80 3.62 -16.50 -2.99
C LEU A 80 4.42 -15.83 -4.08
N LYS A 81 3.84 -15.78 -5.28
CA LYS A 81 4.38 -14.99 -6.38
C LYS A 81 3.74 -13.61 -6.30
N ILE A 82 4.56 -12.58 -6.16
CA ILE A 82 4.09 -11.20 -6.02
C ILE A 82 4.62 -10.36 -7.16
N LYS A 83 3.73 -9.65 -7.83
CA LYS A 83 4.08 -8.66 -8.85
C LYS A 83 3.47 -7.34 -8.47
N SER A 84 4.25 -6.27 -8.58
CA SER A 84 3.79 -4.92 -8.32
C SER A 84 4.44 -3.95 -9.29
N PHE A 85 3.68 -2.94 -9.73
CA PHE A 85 4.13 -1.97 -10.71
C PHE A 85 3.89 -0.56 -10.20
N ILE A 86 4.75 0.36 -10.62
CA ILE A 86 4.54 1.79 -10.45
C ILE A 86 4.22 2.36 -11.82
N GLU A 87 3.08 3.03 -11.92
CA GLU A 87 2.72 3.79 -13.13
C GLU A 87 2.76 5.27 -12.79
N ILE A 88 3.43 6.02 -13.64
CA ILE A 88 3.57 7.46 -13.46
C ILE A 88 2.93 8.16 -14.64
N GLU A 89 2.06 9.12 -14.36
CA GLU A 89 1.37 9.93 -15.35
C GLU A 89 1.54 11.40 -14.99
N TYR A 90 1.57 12.25 -16.02
CA TYR A 90 1.46 13.68 -15.77
C TYR A 90 0.00 14.02 -15.46
N GLU A 91 -0.19 14.90 -14.53
CA GLU A 91 -1.51 15.42 -14.19
C GLU A 91 -1.53 16.92 -14.40
N ASP A 92 -2.45 17.38 -15.22
CA ASP A 92 -2.58 18.79 -15.56
C ASP A 92 -3.38 19.59 -14.55
#